data_3466f679b89b1a96ea61c679de4f5bf7
#
_entry.id   3466f679b89b1a96ea61c679de4f5bf7
#
_cell.length_a   1.000
_cell.length_b   1.000
_cell.length_c   1.000
_cell.angle_alpha   90.00
_cell.angle_beta   90.00
_cell.angle_gamma   90.00
#
_symmetry.space_group_name_H-M   'P 1'
#
loop_
_entity.id
_entity.type
_entity.pdbx_description
1 polymer ?
#
loop_
_entity_poly.entity_id
_entity_poly.type
_entity_poly.pdbx_seq_one_letter_code
_entity_poly.pdbx_strand_id
1 'polypeptide(L)'
;MNGMALHGGVRPFGGTFLVFSDYMRPAIRLAALMGQSVIHVFTPDSIGFGENGPPHQPVDKLAALRAMPNLCDLRPGAAAAPAAAWRLAIERPTGPKFT
;
A
#
# COMPACT_ATOMS: atom_id res chain seq x y z
N MET A 1 -12.12 2.49 0.99
CA MET A 1 -11.42 2.22 2.27
C MET A 1 -11.28 3.47 3.14
N ASN A 2 -11.01 4.64 2.56
CA ASN A 2 -10.88 5.88 3.36
C ASN A 2 -12.16 6.21 4.14
N GLY A 3 -13.32 6.04 3.53
CA GLY A 3 -14.59 6.27 4.21
C GLY A 3 -14.82 5.36 5.40
N MET A 4 -14.42 4.10 5.29
CA MET A 4 -14.50 3.15 6.40
C MET A 4 -13.58 3.55 7.55
N ALA A 5 -12.36 3.98 7.24
CA ALA A 5 -11.40 4.44 8.23
C ALA A 5 -11.89 5.71 8.95
N LEU A 6 -12.47 6.66 8.19
CA LEU A 6 -13.02 7.90 8.75
C LEU A 6 -14.23 7.66 9.65
N HIS A 7 -15.07 6.68 9.30
CA HIS A 7 -16.21 6.29 10.13
C HIS A 7 -15.76 5.78 11.50
N GLY A 8 -14.62 5.12 11.55
CA GLY A 8 -14.08 4.55 12.79
C GLY A 8 -14.60 3.15 13.09
N GLY A 9 -13.95 2.49 14.04
CA GLY A 9 -14.32 1.16 14.49
C GLY A 9 -13.72 0.01 13.68
N VAL A 10 -13.11 0.30 12.51
CA VAL A 10 -12.47 -0.71 11.65
C VAL A 10 -11.16 -0.18 11.10
N ARG A 11 -10.25 -1.09 10.79
CA ARG A 11 -9.03 -0.81 10.02
C ARG A 11 -9.14 -1.53 8.68
N PRO A 12 -9.54 -0.83 7.62
CA PRO A 12 -9.72 -1.47 6.33
C PRO A 12 -8.38 -1.84 5.70
N PHE A 13 -8.36 -2.94 4.98
CA PHE A 13 -7.27 -3.30 4.11
C PHE A 13 -7.82 -3.77 2.76
N GLY A 14 -7.04 -3.62 1.72
CA GLY A 14 -7.43 -4.06 0.39
C GLY A 14 -6.21 -4.40 -0.44
N GLY A 15 -6.38 -5.30 -1.40
CA GLY A 15 -5.30 -5.78 -2.26
C GLY A 15 -5.58 -5.54 -3.73
N THR A 16 -4.52 -5.22 -4.47
CA THR A 16 -4.53 -5.11 -5.92
C THR A 16 -3.13 -5.25 -6.46
N PHE A 17 -2.95 -5.18 -7.78
CA PHE A 17 -1.62 -5.12 -8.37
C PHE A 17 -0.96 -3.77 -8.09
N LEU A 18 0.34 -3.79 -7.82
CA LEU A 18 1.10 -2.57 -7.53
C LEU A 18 1.00 -1.53 -8.66
N VAL A 19 0.98 -1.98 -9.92
CA VAL A 19 0.86 -1.09 -11.08
C VAL A 19 -0.41 -0.23 -11.01
N PHE A 20 -1.48 -0.73 -10.43
CA PHE A 20 -2.73 0.00 -10.31
C PHE A 20 -2.76 1.02 -9.17
N SER A 21 -1.65 1.14 -8.42
CA SER A 21 -1.50 2.22 -7.45
C SER A 21 -1.62 3.61 -8.09
N ASP A 22 -1.35 3.72 -9.39
CA ASP A 22 -1.56 4.97 -10.13
C ASP A 22 -3.00 5.43 -10.11
N TYR A 23 -3.96 4.50 -10.22
CA TYR A 23 -5.38 4.82 -10.11
C TYR A 23 -5.80 5.15 -8.68
N MET A 24 -5.10 4.62 -7.71
CA MET A 24 -5.39 4.81 -6.28
C MET A 24 -4.62 5.97 -5.68
N ARG A 25 -3.66 6.55 -6.38
CA ARG A 25 -2.74 7.56 -5.84
C ARG A 25 -3.45 8.73 -5.16
N PRO A 26 -4.50 9.34 -5.73
CA PRO A 26 -5.22 10.41 -5.04
C PRO A 26 -5.83 9.95 -3.72
N ALA A 27 -6.41 8.75 -3.66
CA ALA A 27 -7.01 8.20 -2.45
C ALA A 27 -5.95 7.86 -1.40
N ILE A 28 -4.81 7.30 -1.81
CA ILE A 28 -3.68 6.99 -0.92
C ILE A 28 -3.11 8.29 -0.34
N ARG A 29 -2.89 9.30 -1.18
CA ARG A 29 -2.37 10.59 -0.75
C ARG A 29 -3.32 11.28 0.23
N LEU A 30 -4.61 11.21 -0.04
CA LEU A 30 -5.62 11.79 0.85
C LEU A 30 -5.66 11.07 2.20
N ALA A 31 -5.53 9.75 2.21
CA ALA A 31 -5.42 8.98 3.45
C ALA A 31 -4.18 9.40 4.25
N ALA A 32 -3.05 9.58 3.58
CA ALA A 32 -1.81 10.05 4.21
C ALA A 32 -1.98 11.45 4.81
N LEU A 33 -2.60 12.35 4.06
CA LEU A 33 -2.85 13.72 4.48
C LEU A 33 -3.77 13.79 5.71
N MET A 34 -4.81 12.94 5.74
CA MET A 34 -5.76 12.86 6.84
C MET A 34 -5.27 12.01 8.02
N GLY A 35 -4.12 11.35 7.89
CA GLY A 35 -3.61 10.46 8.93
C GLY A 35 -4.44 9.18 9.14
N GLN A 36 -5.19 8.74 8.13
CA GLN A 36 -6.06 7.57 8.25
C GLN A 36 -5.29 6.26 8.16
N SER A 37 -5.63 5.31 9.03
CA SER A 37 -4.97 4.02 9.10
C SER A 37 -5.62 3.03 8.13
N VAL A 38 -5.11 3.01 6.90
CA VAL A 38 -5.55 2.11 5.83
C VAL A 38 -4.37 1.27 5.38
N ILE A 39 -4.56 -0.01 5.12
CA ILE A 39 -3.52 -0.93 4.68
C ILE A 39 -3.79 -1.31 3.22
N HIS A 40 -2.83 -1.04 2.36
CA HIS A 40 -2.86 -1.43 0.96
C HIS A 40 -1.88 -2.57 0.73
N VAL A 41 -2.37 -3.69 0.21
CA VAL A 41 -1.53 -4.84 -0.15
C VAL A 41 -1.36 -4.85 -1.65
N PHE A 42 -0.13 -4.68 -2.13
CA PHE A 42 0.18 -4.63 -3.54
C PHE A 42 1.02 -5.83 -3.98
N THR A 43 0.60 -6.52 -5.02
CA THR A 43 1.30 -7.67 -5.59
C THR A 43 1.09 -7.72 -7.09
N PRO A 44 2.10 -8.16 -7.87
CA PRO A 44 3.53 -8.22 -7.55
C PRO A 44 4.17 -6.84 -7.69
N ASP A 45 5.38 -6.68 -7.14
CA ASP A 45 6.16 -5.45 -7.28
C ASP A 45 7.39 -5.63 -8.18
N SER A 46 7.41 -6.67 -8.97
CA SER A 46 8.54 -7.07 -9.81
C SER A 46 8.31 -6.75 -11.29
N ILE A 47 9.34 -6.26 -11.95
CA ILE A 47 9.33 -6.07 -13.41
C ILE A 47 9.35 -7.39 -14.18
N GLY A 48 9.68 -8.49 -13.52
CA GLY A 48 9.66 -9.83 -14.12
C GLY A 48 8.30 -10.51 -14.21
N PHE A 49 7.23 -9.78 -13.93
CA PHE A 49 5.86 -10.29 -14.01
C PHE A 49 5.41 -10.34 -15.47
N GLY A 50 5.49 -11.49 -16.09
CA GLY A 50 5.54 -11.61 -17.54
C GLY A 50 4.26 -11.89 -18.31
N GLU A 51 3.19 -12.38 -17.70
CA GLU A 51 2.07 -12.91 -18.48
C GLU A 51 0.92 -11.92 -18.74
N ASN A 52 0.86 -10.79 -18.03
CA ASN A 52 -0.28 -9.88 -18.10
C ASN A 52 -0.03 -8.63 -18.93
N GLY A 53 1.08 -8.56 -19.66
CA GLY A 53 1.42 -7.47 -20.58
C GLY A 53 1.89 -6.18 -19.90
N PRO A 54 2.25 -5.15 -20.72
CA PRO A 54 2.86 -3.92 -20.23
C PRO A 54 2.06 -3.16 -19.19
N PRO A 55 0.71 -3.06 -19.26
CA PRO A 55 -0.06 -2.30 -18.27
C PRO A 55 0.03 -2.87 -16.85
N HIS A 56 0.50 -4.11 -16.69
CA HIS A 56 0.62 -4.77 -15.40
C HIS A 56 2.04 -4.76 -14.85
N GLN A 57 2.99 -4.08 -15.51
CA GLN A 57 4.38 -4.02 -15.06
C GLN A 57 4.61 -2.86 -14.10
N PRO A 58 5.00 -3.10 -12.84
CA PRO A 58 5.17 -2.05 -11.83
C PRO A 58 6.57 -1.41 -11.89
N VAL A 59 6.86 -0.65 -12.93
CA VAL A 59 8.22 -0.16 -13.20
C VAL A 59 8.66 0.96 -12.26
N ASP A 60 7.79 1.93 -12.00
CA ASP A 60 8.12 3.17 -11.29
C ASP A 60 7.31 3.40 -10.00
N LYS A 61 6.47 2.45 -9.63
CA LYS A 61 5.44 2.66 -8.60
C LYS A 61 5.99 2.82 -7.19
N LEU A 62 7.03 2.06 -6.86
CA LEU A 62 7.60 2.07 -5.51
C LEU A 62 8.22 3.44 -5.19
N ALA A 63 8.97 4.02 -6.13
CA ALA A 63 9.55 5.35 -5.96
C ALA A 63 8.44 6.42 -5.78
N ALA A 64 7.39 6.34 -6.57
CA ALA A 64 6.26 7.26 -6.48
C ALA A 64 5.55 7.17 -5.13
N LEU A 65 5.33 5.98 -4.62
CA LEU A 65 4.69 5.77 -3.31
C LEU A 65 5.59 6.22 -2.16
N ARG A 66 6.89 5.96 -2.24
CA ARG A 66 7.86 6.41 -1.24
C ARG A 66 8.00 7.92 -1.15
N ALA A 67 7.67 8.63 -2.21
CA ALA A 67 7.69 10.08 -2.22
C ALA A 67 6.53 10.72 -1.43
N MET A 68 5.50 9.96 -1.09
CA MET A 68 4.36 10.52 -0.35
C MET A 68 4.68 10.68 1.14
N PRO A 69 4.52 11.90 1.71
CA PRO A 69 4.67 12.09 3.14
C PRO A 69 3.65 11.26 3.93
N ASN A 70 4.05 10.75 5.09
CA ASN A 70 3.20 10.01 6.01
C ASN A 70 2.68 8.65 5.47
N LEU A 71 3.19 8.18 4.35
CA LEU A 71 2.93 6.85 3.83
C LEU A 71 4.04 5.90 4.29
N CYS A 72 3.67 4.81 4.94
CA CYS A 72 4.63 3.81 5.40
C CYS A 72 4.77 2.70 4.37
N ASP A 73 5.97 2.52 3.86
CA ASP A 73 6.33 1.45 2.95
C ASP A 73 6.86 0.24 3.73
N LEU A 74 6.24 -0.91 3.56
CA LEU A 74 6.67 -2.18 4.13
C LEU A 74 6.86 -3.17 2.99
N ARG A 75 8.09 -3.59 2.77
CA ARG A 75 8.43 -4.47 1.66
C ARG A 75 9.14 -5.73 2.16
N PRO A 76 8.38 -6.74 2.60
CA PRO A 76 8.95 -7.96 3.14
C PRO A 76 9.69 -8.77 2.07
N GLY A 77 10.95 -9.13 2.36
CA GLY A 77 11.81 -9.84 1.42
C GLY A 77 12.13 -11.29 1.78
N ALA A 78 11.64 -11.78 2.92
CA ALA A 78 11.91 -13.14 3.39
C ALA A 78 10.62 -13.78 3.94
N ALA A 79 10.62 -15.12 4.09
CA ALA A 79 9.43 -15.86 4.48
C ALA A 79 8.82 -15.43 5.84
N ALA A 80 9.65 -15.01 6.78
CA ALA A 80 9.18 -14.52 8.09
C ALA A 80 8.81 -13.03 8.08
N ALA A 81 9.25 -12.27 7.08
CA ALA A 81 9.06 -10.83 7.02
C ALA A 81 7.60 -10.38 6.83
N PRO A 82 6.71 -11.13 6.11
CA PRO A 82 5.32 -10.73 6.00
C PRO A 82 4.59 -10.61 7.34
N ALA A 83 4.85 -11.52 8.28
CA ALA A 83 4.25 -11.46 9.62
C ALA A 83 4.68 -10.19 10.37
N ALA A 84 5.97 -9.85 10.32
CA ALA A 84 6.50 -8.64 10.94
C ALA A 84 5.94 -7.38 10.27
N ALA A 85 5.80 -7.36 8.94
CA ALA A 85 5.23 -6.25 8.20
C ALA A 85 3.77 -6.01 8.56
N TRP A 86 2.95 -7.07 8.65
CA TRP A 86 1.57 -6.97 9.09
C TRP A 86 1.46 -6.44 10.52
N ARG A 87 2.31 -6.91 11.41
CA ARG A 87 2.36 -6.42 12.79
C ARG A 87 2.66 -4.92 12.85
N LEU A 88 3.68 -4.46 12.15
CA LEU A 88 4.01 -3.04 12.07
C LEU A 88 2.87 -2.22 11.46
N ALA A 89 2.23 -2.75 10.42
CA ALA A 89 1.09 -2.07 9.78
C ALA A 89 -0.09 -1.89 10.74
N ILE A 90 -0.35 -2.89 11.58
CA ILE A 90 -1.44 -2.84 12.55
C ILE A 90 -1.08 -1.93 13.74
N GLU A 91 0.17 -1.99 14.22
CA GLU A 91 0.62 -1.23 15.38
C GLU A 91 0.78 0.27 15.10
N ARG A 92 1.04 0.66 13.84
CA ARG A 92 1.17 2.07 13.49
C ARG A 92 -0.19 2.77 13.60
N PRO A 93 -0.35 3.75 14.52
CA PRO A 93 -1.67 4.32 14.81
C PRO A 93 -2.19 5.26 13.73
N THR A 94 -1.32 5.90 12.97
CA THR A 94 -1.70 6.92 11.99
C THR A 94 -1.02 6.69 10.65
N GLY A 95 -1.67 7.18 9.60
CA GLY A 95 -1.16 7.13 8.25
C GLY A 95 -1.38 5.79 7.54
N PRO A 96 -1.54 5.82 6.22
CA PRO A 96 -1.69 4.62 5.41
C PRO A 96 -0.38 3.85 5.31
N LYS A 97 -0.49 2.56 4.99
CA LYS A 97 0.63 1.65 4.78
C LYS A 97 0.41 0.90 3.49
N PHE A 98 1.50 0.52 2.84
CA PHE A 98 1.43 -0.43 1.74
C PHE A 98 2.53 -1.48 1.86
N THR A 99 2.27 -2.66 1.28
CA THR A 99 3.21 -3.78 1.28
C THR A 99 2.98 -4.66 0.06
#